data_aa3192f7786d10912ee5d22fde69d632
#
_entry.id   aa3192f7786d10912ee5d22fde69d632
#
_cell.length_a   1.000
_cell.length_b   1.000
_cell.length_c   1.000
_cell.angle_alpha   90.00
_cell.angle_beta   90.00
_cell.angle_gamma   90.00
#
_symmetry.space_group_name_H-M   'P 1'
#
loop_
_entity.id
_entity.type
_entity.pdbx_description
1 polymer ?
#
loop_
_entity_poly.entity_id
_entity_poly.type
_entity_poly.pdbx_seq_one_letter_code
_entity_poly.pdbx_strand_id
1 'polypeptide(L)'
;MTDHQVSNAVRNEAQAARSGIRPWLFFLVAALFYFYEFFARVAPGVLKKDILEVTGASEGAFGLSMSMYFLAYAPAQLVVGRLLDRFGTRFVVAPAAIFVALGCLILASSDSIVAMGIGRFLQGLGSAVAYLGVIYLAMVWFPPQRHGIIPGLTVAMGTLGASTAQYPLSVMAESFGWRAPVLTCAIAGFGIAIMLWLLLPRRPSWFIELMREDGYNPDLPVPILTTIMNIAKDRQLWLIALSSAGLYLPISVIGDLWGDAFLQIESGLSIKGASLATTCVFIGFAVGGVGFGYLADRLGRRKILYLGCAIASTIIASLIMFASIQPTWFTVILLGMLGFTTGGQALSFVMTADNAARHNRGMKLAFVNFVVMLLPVVAQPSVGFLADIGVARTGLPSAVQELRGYGLVVALMIVGTVITFFVRETTPREDKAPIAH
;
A
#
# COMPACT_ATOMS: atom_id res chain seq x y z
N MET A 1 -24.35 40.05 -10.63
CA MET A 1 -23.65 39.10 -11.52
C MET A 1 -24.62 37.97 -11.86
N THR A 2 -24.76 37.64 -13.12
CA THR A 2 -25.60 36.49 -13.53
C THR A 2 -24.89 35.19 -13.16
N ASP A 3 -25.64 34.08 -12.93
CA ASP A 3 -25.07 32.78 -12.58
C ASP A 3 -23.96 32.34 -13.57
N HIS A 4 -24.11 32.67 -14.84
CA HIS A 4 -23.08 32.44 -15.88
C HIS A 4 -21.77 33.22 -15.67
N GLN A 5 -21.83 34.44 -15.13
CA GLN A 5 -20.64 35.24 -14.86
C GLN A 5 -19.87 34.71 -13.64
N VAL A 6 -20.58 34.22 -12.61
CA VAL A 6 -20.00 33.59 -11.41
C VAL A 6 -19.30 32.29 -11.80
N SER A 7 -19.95 31.42 -12.58
CA SER A 7 -19.37 30.15 -13.04
C SER A 7 -18.10 30.35 -13.88
N ASN A 8 -18.08 31.34 -14.77
CA ASN A 8 -16.88 31.66 -15.56
C ASN A 8 -15.72 32.21 -14.71
N ALA A 9 -16.01 33.05 -13.70
CA ALA A 9 -14.99 33.54 -12.77
C ALA A 9 -14.35 32.41 -11.96
N VAL A 10 -15.15 31.49 -11.44
CA VAL A 10 -14.70 30.29 -10.69
C VAL A 10 -13.81 29.40 -11.55
N ARG A 11 -14.19 29.16 -12.81
CA ARG A 11 -13.40 28.33 -13.74
C ARG A 11 -12.05 28.99 -14.11
N ASN A 12 -12.03 30.31 -14.28
CA ASN A 12 -10.79 31.06 -14.56
C ASN A 12 -9.85 31.02 -13.34
N GLU A 13 -10.37 31.18 -12.12
CA GLU A 13 -9.59 31.04 -10.89
C GLU A 13 -9.01 29.63 -10.75
N ALA A 14 -9.81 28.58 -11.00
CA ALA A 14 -9.38 27.20 -11.00
C ALA A 14 -8.26 26.95 -12.03
N GLN A 15 -8.38 27.49 -13.24
CA GLN A 15 -7.38 27.34 -14.29
C GLN A 15 -6.06 28.04 -13.90
N ALA A 16 -6.13 29.26 -13.37
CA ALA A 16 -4.95 29.99 -12.88
C ALA A 16 -4.26 29.23 -11.72
N ALA A 17 -5.03 28.71 -10.75
CA ALA A 17 -4.50 27.96 -9.61
C ALA A 17 -3.82 26.65 -10.02
N ARG A 18 -4.31 25.99 -11.08
CA ARG A 18 -3.78 24.73 -11.63
C ARG A 18 -2.56 24.93 -12.53
N SER A 19 -2.18 26.15 -12.82
CA SER A 19 -1.01 26.49 -13.65
C SER A 19 0.25 26.70 -12.79
N GLY A 20 1.43 26.56 -13.42
CA GLY A 20 2.71 26.88 -12.80
C GLY A 20 3.31 25.78 -11.92
N ILE A 21 4.23 26.17 -11.02
CA ILE A 21 5.06 25.28 -10.21
C ILE A 21 4.40 24.88 -8.87
N ARG A 22 3.46 25.68 -8.36
CA ARG A 22 2.83 25.46 -7.06
C ARG A 22 2.18 24.08 -6.90
N PRO A 23 1.39 23.54 -7.86
CA PRO A 23 0.84 22.19 -7.78
C PRO A 23 1.91 21.11 -7.60
N TRP A 24 3.05 21.25 -8.27
CA TRP A 24 4.17 20.32 -8.16
C TRP A 24 4.84 20.36 -6.78
N LEU A 25 4.94 21.54 -6.17
CA LEU A 25 5.43 21.65 -4.80
C LEU A 25 4.49 20.95 -3.81
N PHE A 26 3.18 21.15 -3.95
CA PHE A 26 2.19 20.48 -3.13
C PHE A 26 2.23 18.96 -3.32
N PHE A 27 2.36 18.51 -4.57
CA PHE A 27 2.54 17.09 -4.89
C PHE A 27 3.79 16.52 -4.23
N LEU A 28 4.94 17.17 -4.38
CA LEU A 28 6.21 16.68 -3.83
C LEU A 28 6.14 16.54 -2.31
N VAL A 29 5.57 17.53 -1.63
CA VAL A 29 5.43 17.51 -0.16
C VAL A 29 4.49 16.37 0.29
N ALA A 30 3.37 16.15 -0.39
CA ALA A 30 2.47 15.06 -0.08
C ALA A 30 3.04 13.68 -0.46
N ALA A 31 3.75 13.59 -1.60
CA ALA A 31 4.41 12.37 -2.04
C ALA A 31 5.60 11.98 -1.13
N LEU A 32 6.27 12.97 -0.51
CA LEU A 32 7.29 12.71 0.51
C LEU A 32 6.70 12.04 1.75
N PHE A 33 5.47 12.39 2.14
CA PHE A 33 4.78 11.66 3.20
C PHE A 33 4.48 10.21 2.80
N TYR A 34 4.10 9.97 1.56
CA TYR A 34 3.87 8.61 1.05
C TYR A 34 5.17 7.80 0.97
N PHE A 35 6.28 8.41 0.57
CA PHE A 35 7.63 7.83 0.66
C PHE A 35 7.97 7.44 2.11
N TYR A 36 7.81 8.37 3.04
CA TYR A 36 8.12 8.20 4.45
C TYR A 36 7.30 7.07 5.11
N GLU A 37 6.01 6.97 4.81
CA GLU A 37 5.17 5.93 5.42
C GLU A 37 5.60 4.53 4.98
N PHE A 38 5.97 4.37 3.69
CA PHE A 38 6.53 3.11 3.20
C PHE A 38 7.90 2.81 3.81
N PHE A 39 8.72 3.83 4.00
CA PHE A 39 10.02 3.70 4.69
C PHE A 39 9.82 3.21 6.13
N ALA A 40 8.91 3.80 6.89
CA ALA A 40 8.61 3.42 8.27
C ALA A 40 7.89 2.05 8.38
N ARG A 41 7.12 1.69 7.36
CA ARG A 41 6.31 0.46 7.32
C ARG A 41 7.17 -0.81 7.35
N VAL A 42 8.29 -0.83 6.64
CA VAL A 42 9.16 -2.01 6.53
C VAL A 42 10.12 -2.18 7.71
N ALA A 43 10.28 -1.16 8.55
CA ALA A 43 11.23 -1.17 9.67
C ALA A 43 11.10 -2.40 10.60
N PRO A 44 9.91 -2.86 11.01
CA PRO A 44 9.80 -4.03 11.88
C PRO A 44 10.33 -5.33 11.28
N GLY A 45 10.23 -5.50 9.96
CA GLY A 45 10.78 -6.68 9.28
C GLY A 45 12.30 -6.76 9.41
N VAL A 46 12.97 -5.63 9.20
CA VAL A 46 14.43 -5.51 9.37
C VAL A 46 14.87 -5.74 10.81
N LEU A 47 14.05 -5.31 11.77
CA LEU A 47 14.35 -5.29 13.22
C LEU A 47 13.74 -6.46 13.99
N LYS A 48 13.20 -7.47 13.29
CA LYS A 48 12.45 -8.58 13.90
C LYS A 48 13.21 -9.24 15.03
N LYS A 49 14.47 -9.60 14.80
CA LYS A 49 15.30 -10.31 15.79
C LYS A 49 15.43 -9.52 17.09
N ASP A 50 15.76 -8.23 16.99
CA ASP A 50 15.93 -7.35 18.15
C ASP A 50 14.61 -7.14 18.91
N ILE A 51 13.49 -7.02 18.18
CA ILE A 51 12.16 -6.86 18.77
C ILE A 51 11.78 -8.13 19.55
N LEU A 52 11.99 -9.31 18.99
CA LEU A 52 11.73 -10.58 19.67
C LEU A 52 12.60 -10.77 20.90
N GLU A 53 13.88 -10.41 20.82
CA GLU A 53 14.83 -10.51 21.93
C GLU A 53 14.43 -9.62 23.11
N VAL A 54 14.05 -8.37 22.85
CA VAL A 54 13.71 -7.42 23.91
C VAL A 54 12.34 -7.66 24.50
N THR A 55 11.37 -8.13 23.70
CA THR A 55 9.99 -8.33 24.17
C THR A 55 9.75 -9.73 24.75
N GLY A 56 10.60 -10.70 24.42
CA GLY A 56 10.37 -12.12 24.74
C GLY A 56 9.13 -12.70 24.07
N ALA A 57 8.62 -12.04 23.02
CA ALA A 57 7.41 -12.46 22.32
C ALA A 57 7.64 -13.68 21.45
N SER A 58 6.58 -14.48 21.23
CA SER A 58 6.61 -15.54 20.23
C SER A 58 6.48 -14.96 18.80
N GLU A 59 6.81 -15.76 17.79
CA GLU A 59 6.70 -15.40 16.38
C GLU A 59 5.25 -15.03 16.02
N GLY A 60 4.27 -15.76 16.54
CA GLY A 60 2.85 -15.48 16.34
C GLY A 60 2.42 -14.15 16.96
N ALA A 61 2.88 -13.84 18.17
CA ALA A 61 2.61 -12.59 18.85
C ALA A 61 3.25 -11.40 18.10
N PHE A 62 4.47 -11.58 17.56
CA PHE A 62 5.12 -10.60 16.69
C PHE A 62 4.29 -10.34 15.44
N GLY A 63 3.97 -11.39 14.68
CA GLY A 63 3.17 -11.27 13.46
C GLY A 63 1.81 -10.61 13.70
N LEU A 64 1.14 -10.95 14.82
CA LEU A 64 -0.13 -10.34 15.21
C LEU A 64 0.03 -8.84 15.51
N SER A 65 1.03 -8.47 16.32
CA SER A 65 1.28 -7.07 16.65
C SER A 65 1.65 -6.24 15.44
N MET A 66 2.47 -6.77 14.54
CA MET A 66 2.86 -6.06 13.31
C MET A 66 1.70 -5.93 12.32
N SER A 67 0.80 -6.92 12.25
CA SER A 67 -0.38 -6.89 11.39
C SER A 67 -1.46 -5.87 11.82
N MET A 68 -1.38 -5.33 13.05
CA MET A 68 -2.26 -4.24 13.53
C MET A 68 -2.20 -3.02 12.61
N TYR A 69 -1.09 -2.81 11.89
CA TYR A 69 -0.98 -1.82 10.83
C TYR A 69 -2.09 -1.98 9.78
N PHE A 70 -2.25 -3.17 9.23
CA PHE A 70 -3.23 -3.45 8.19
C PHE A 70 -4.67 -3.45 8.74
N LEU A 71 -4.85 -3.87 9.98
CA LEU A 71 -6.15 -3.82 10.65
C LEU A 71 -6.69 -2.40 10.78
N ALA A 72 -5.82 -1.42 11.02
CA ALA A 72 -6.20 -0.01 11.03
C ALA A 72 -6.31 0.57 9.62
N TYR A 73 -5.34 0.26 8.75
CA TYR A 73 -5.23 0.80 7.40
C TYR A 73 -6.44 0.48 6.53
N ALA A 74 -6.86 -0.81 6.50
CA ALA A 74 -7.89 -1.26 5.59
C ALA A 74 -9.24 -0.54 5.81
N PRO A 75 -9.85 -0.52 7.01
CA PRO A 75 -11.12 0.16 7.20
C PRO A 75 -11.01 1.69 7.09
N ALA A 76 -9.87 2.28 7.48
CA ALA A 76 -9.66 3.72 7.37
C ALA A 76 -9.78 4.21 5.93
N GLN A 77 -9.32 3.44 4.95
CA GLN A 77 -9.42 3.82 3.52
C GLN A 77 -10.84 4.04 3.03
N LEU A 78 -11.83 3.36 3.60
CA LEU A 78 -13.23 3.52 3.21
C LEU A 78 -13.80 4.89 3.58
N VAL A 79 -13.20 5.58 4.55
CA VAL A 79 -13.67 6.88 5.04
C VAL A 79 -12.76 8.06 4.66
N VAL A 80 -11.49 7.79 4.31
CA VAL A 80 -10.48 8.83 4.02
C VAL A 80 -10.92 9.77 2.90
N GLY A 81 -11.52 9.25 1.81
CA GLY A 81 -12.01 10.08 0.72
C GLY A 81 -12.99 11.15 1.23
N ARG A 82 -13.93 10.74 2.08
CA ARG A 82 -14.91 11.66 2.68
C ARG A 82 -14.28 12.71 3.62
N LEU A 83 -13.27 12.30 4.39
CA LEU A 83 -12.54 13.24 5.23
C LEU A 83 -11.82 14.30 4.38
N LEU A 84 -11.20 13.89 3.27
CA LEU A 84 -10.54 14.79 2.33
C LEU A 84 -11.53 15.77 1.68
N ASP A 85 -12.71 15.28 1.26
CA ASP A 85 -13.77 16.13 0.69
C ASP A 85 -14.24 17.19 1.70
N ARG A 86 -14.42 16.79 2.96
CA ARG A 86 -14.98 17.66 3.99
C ARG A 86 -13.95 18.65 4.55
N PHE A 87 -12.73 18.19 4.83
CA PHE A 87 -11.73 18.97 5.56
C PHE A 87 -10.58 19.45 4.67
N GLY A 88 -10.39 18.85 3.48
CA GLY A 88 -9.27 19.15 2.59
C GLY A 88 -7.96 18.50 3.02
N THR A 89 -6.94 18.56 2.14
CA THR A 89 -5.68 17.84 2.30
C THR A 89 -4.89 18.23 3.55
N ARG A 90 -4.74 19.53 3.84
CA ARG A 90 -3.96 19.99 5.00
C ARG A 90 -4.45 19.39 6.32
N PHE A 91 -5.75 19.43 6.57
CA PHE A 91 -6.35 19.01 7.84
C PHE A 91 -6.51 17.49 7.99
N VAL A 92 -6.28 16.73 6.92
CA VAL A 92 -6.35 15.27 6.96
C VAL A 92 -4.96 14.66 6.86
N VAL A 93 -4.11 15.13 5.94
CA VAL A 93 -2.80 14.53 5.67
C VAL A 93 -1.76 14.88 6.75
N ALA A 94 -1.75 16.12 7.26
CA ALA A 94 -0.78 16.49 8.29
C ALA A 94 -1.01 15.78 9.63
N PRO A 95 -2.24 15.67 10.18
CA PRO A 95 -2.50 14.83 11.35
C PRO A 95 -2.21 13.35 11.10
N ALA A 96 -2.43 12.83 9.88
CA ALA A 96 -2.10 11.47 9.54
C ALA A 96 -0.60 11.18 9.69
N ALA A 97 0.26 12.11 9.28
CA ALA A 97 1.70 12.00 9.50
C ALA A 97 2.08 11.97 10.99
N ILE A 98 1.34 12.70 11.85
CA ILE A 98 1.52 12.65 13.31
C ILE A 98 1.19 11.24 13.84
N PHE A 99 0.11 10.60 13.36
CA PHE A 99 -0.21 9.23 13.76
C PHE A 99 0.90 8.24 13.38
N VAL A 100 1.49 8.36 12.19
CA VAL A 100 2.63 7.53 11.79
C VAL A 100 3.83 7.79 12.71
N ALA A 101 4.16 9.05 12.98
CA ALA A 101 5.28 9.43 13.84
C ALA A 101 5.10 8.94 15.29
N LEU A 102 3.90 9.09 15.86
CA LEU A 102 3.55 8.58 17.19
C LEU A 102 3.65 7.05 17.24
N GLY A 103 3.19 6.37 16.19
CA GLY A 103 3.33 4.92 16.08
C GLY A 103 4.79 4.47 16.06
N CYS A 104 5.68 5.17 15.33
CA CYS A 104 7.11 4.94 15.37
C CYS A 104 7.69 5.22 16.76
N LEU A 105 7.28 6.30 17.41
CA LEU A 105 7.76 6.66 18.74
C LEU A 105 7.41 5.59 19.78
N ILE A 106 6.17 5.09 19.78
CA ILE A 106 5.73 4.00 20.66
C ILE A 106 6.56 2.74 20.41
N LEU A 107 6.77 2.38 19.14
CA LEU A 107 7.55 1.21 18.78
C LEU A 107 9.01 1.33 19.24
N ALA A 108 9.62 2.51 19.14
CA ALA A 108 11.00 2.75 19.59
C ALA A 108 11.16 2.78 21.11
N SER A 109 10.14 3.20 21.85
CA SER A 109 10.21 3.47 23.30
C SER A 109 9.67 2.34 24.18
N SER A 110 9.10 1.28 23.61
CA SER A 110 8.47 0.20 24.36
C SER A 110 9.23 -1.12 24.28
N ASP A 111 9.16 -1.90 25.35
CA ASP A 111 9.60 -3.30 25.42
C ASP A 111 8.40 -4.28 25.42
N SER A 112 7.18 -3.75 25.28
CA SER A 112 5.96 -4.53 25.24
C SER A 112 5.49 -4.74 23.82
N ILE A 113 5.36 -6.01 23.41
CA ILE A 113 4.85 -6.38 22.08
C ILE A 113 3.43 -5.83 21.84
N VAL A 114 2.60 -5.73 22.88
CA VAL A 114 1.24 -5.17 22.80
C VAL A 114 1.30 -3.67 22.53
N ALA A 115 2.16 -2.93 23.23
CA ALA A 115 2.34 -1.50 23.00
C ALA A 115 2.89 -1.23 21.59
N MET A 116 3.83 -2.06 21.10
CA MET A 116 4.30 -1.99 19.73
C MET A 116 3.17 -2.23 18.73
N GLY A 117 2.25 -3.17 19.00
CA GLY A 117 1.03 -3.39 18.22
C GLY A 117 0.12 -2.16 18.16
N ILE A 118 -0.05 -1.42 19.28
CA ILE A 118 -0.76 -0.13 19.30
C ILE A 118 -0.03 0.89 18.44
N GLY A 119 1.30 0.96 18.53
CA GLY A 119 2.11 1.80 17.63
C GLY A 119 1.87 1.48 16.16
N ARG A 120 1.85 0.19 15.79
CA ARG A 120 1.55 -0.28 14.43
C ARG A 120 0.13 0.09 13.99
N PHE A 121 -0.85 -0.01 14.89
CA PHE A 121 -2.21 0.42 14.60
C PHE A 121 -2.28 1.92 14.27
N LEU A 122 -1.60 2.76 15.03
CA LEU A 122 -1.52 4.21 14.75
C LEU A 122 -0.80 4.49 13.43
N GLN A 123 0.31 3.78 13.13
CA GLN A 123 0.98 3.89 11.83
C GLN A 123 0.02 3.56 10.69
N GLY A 124 -0.71 2.44 10.78
CA GLY A 124 -1.68 2.02 9.77
C GLY A 124 -2.79 3.04 9.54
N LEU A 125 -3.33 3.61 10.63
CA LEU A 125 -4.37 4.64 10.58
C LEU A 125 -3.88 5.89 9.82
N GLY A 126 -2.65 6.35 10.11
CA GLY A 126 -2.06 7.50 9.42
C GLY A 126 -1.69 7.19 7.96
N SER A 127 -1.11 6.02 7.71
CA SER A 127 -0.66 5.59 6.38
C SER A 127 -1.81 5.44 5.37
N ALA A 128 -3.01 5.08 5.83
CA ALA A 128 -4.20 4.95 4.98
C ALA A 128 -4.54 6.25 4.21
N VAL A 129 -4.13 7.40 4.74
CA VAL A 129 -4.38 8.72 4.17
C VAL A 129 -3.37 9.07 3.07
N ALA A 130 -2.15 8.54 3.14
CA ALA A 130 -1.01 9.05 2.37
C ALA A 130 -1.25 9.02 0.86
N TYR A 131 -1.57 7.85 0.27
CA TYR A 131 -1.85 7.72 -1.16
C TYR A 131 -3.06 8.55 -1.61
N LEU A 132 -4.19 8.38 -0.90
CA LEU A 132 -5.44 9.06 -1.26
C LEU A 132 -5.31 10.58 -1.12
N GLY A 133 -4.52 11.07 -0.16
CA GLY A 133 -4.21 12.48 0.01
C GLY A 133 -3.49 13.08 -1.19
N VAL A 134 -2.50 12.36 -1.76
CA VAL A 134 -1.79 12.79 -2.98
C VAL A 134 -2.73 12.80 -4.19
N ILE A 135 -3.54 11.75 -4.37
CA ILE A 135 -4.48 11.67 -5.50
C ILE A 135 -5.56 12.76 -5.41
N TYR A 136 -6.10 13.00 -4.22
CA TYR A 136 -7.06 14.07 -4.00
C TYR A 136 -6.46 15.45 -4.31
N LEU A 137 -5.24 15.69 -3.81
CA LEU A 137 -4.52 16.92 -4.11
C LEU A 137 -4.31 17.10 -5.62
N ALA A 138 -4.01 16.00 -6.33
CA ALA A 138 -3.87 16.04 -7.77
C ALA A 138 -5.17 16.45 -8.49
N MET A 139 -6.31 15.89 -8.07
CA MET A 139 -7.63 16.24 -8.65
C MET A 139 -7.97 17.71 -8.42
N VAL A 140 -7.58 18.28 -7.28
CA VAL A 140 -7.85 19.69 -6.97
C VAL A 140 -6.91 20.62 -7.77
N TRP A 141 -5.59 20.37 -7.73
CA TRP A 141 -4.58 21.34 -8.12
C TRP A 141 -3.93 21.09 -9.49
N PHE A 142 -4.20 19.95 -10.13
CA PHE A 142 -3.65 19.69 -11.47
C PHE A 142 -4.75 19.70 -12.54
N PRO A 143 -4.40 20.07 -13.77
CA PRO A 143 -5.33 19.98 -14.90
C PRO A 143 -5.61 18.51 -15.22
N PRO A 144 -6.81 18.17 -15.78
CA PRO A 144 -7.23 16.79 -16.05
C PRO A 144 -6.24 15.97 -16.90
N GLN A 145 -5.49 16.62 -17.78
CA GLN A 145 -4.49 15.98 -18.65
C GLN A 145 -3.33 15.35 -17.87
N ARG A 146 -3.10 15.77 -16.62
CA ARG A 146 -2.03 15.24 -15.75
C ARG A 146 -2.52 14.21 -14.75
N HIS A 147 -3.82 13.99 -14.62
CA HIS A 147 -4.39 13.06 -13.64
C HIS A 147 -3.95 11.60 -13.88
N GLY A 148 -3.56 11.23 -15.10
CA GLY A 148 -3.07 9.87 -15.40
C GLY A 148 -1.64 9.61 -14.91
N ILE A 149 -0.75 10.61 -14.95
CA ILE A 149 0.67 10.44 -14.57
C ILE A 149 0.88 10.49 -13.05
N ILE A 150 0.08 11.28 -12.32
CA ILE A 150 0.27 11.50 -10.88
C ILE A 150 0.15 10.21 -10.05
N PRO A 151 -0.82 9.32 -10.26
CA PRO A 151 -0.88 8.04 -9.56
C PRO A 151 0.37 7.19 -9.75
N GLY A 152 0.90 7.14 -10.98
CA GLY A 152 2.14 6.42 -11.28
C GLY A 152 3.35 6.99 -10.53
N LEU A 153 3.53 8.32 -10.54
CA LEU A 153 4.59 8.98 -9.78
C LEU A 153 4.42 8.75 -8.27
N THR A 154 3.19 8.75 -7.77
CA THR A 154 2.91 8.49 -6.35
C THR A 154 3.34 7.07 -5.97
N VAL A 155 2.93 6.06 -6.74
CA VAL A 155 3.33 4.66 -6.48
C VAL A 155 4.86 4.51 -6.55
N ALA A 156 5.52 5.16 -7.50
CA ALA A 156 6.98 5.17 -7.58
C ALA A 156 7.63 5.74 -6.31
N MET A 157 7.09 6.84 -5.76
CA MET A 157 7.58 7.41 -4.50
C MET A 157 7.42 6.46 -3.31
N GLY A 158 6.29 5.78 -3.16
CA GLY A 158 6.09 4.79 -2.10
C GLY A 158 7.04 3.60 -2.23
N THR A 159 7.16 3.03 -3.43
CA THR A 159 8.06 1.91 -3.69
C THR A 159 9.52 2.28 -3.47
N LEU A 160 9.93 3.50 -3.86
CA LEU A 160 11.25 4.03 -3.53
C LEU A 160 11.44 4.14 -2.01
N GLY A 161 10.41 4.55 -1.26
CA GLY A 161 10.44 4.58 0.20
C GLY A 161 10.77 3.22 0.80
N ALA A 162 10.04 2.18 0.43
CA ALA A 162 10.28 0.82 0.89
C ALA A 162 11.65 0.28 0.44
N SER A 163 12.00 0.48 -0.84
CA SER A 163 13.27 -0.01 -1.40
C SER A 163 14.50 0.62 -0.74
N THR A 164 14.43 1.92 -0.48
CA THR A 164 15.56 2.65 0.11
C THR A 164 15.64 2.52 1.64
N ALA A 165 14.58 2.01 2.28
CA ALA A 165 14.54 1.86 3.73
C ALA A 165 15.36 0.66 4.23
N GLN A 166 15.23 -0.48 3.57
CA GLN A 166 15.73 -1.78 4.04
C GLN A 166 17.20 -1.72 4.48
N TYR A 167 18.10 -1.37 3.56
CA TYR A 167 19.54 -1.34 3.83
C TYR A 167 19.96 -0.24 4.83
N PRO A 168 19.54 1.03 4.73
CA PRO A 168 19.87 2.04 5.74
C PRO A 168 19.37 1.71 7.14
N LEU A 169 18.17 1.14 7.28
CA LEU A 169 17.65 0.73 8.60
C LEU A 169 18.53 -0.36 9.21
N SER A 170 18.96 -1.36 8.42
CA SER A 170 19.85 -2.42 8.91
C SER A 170 21.21 -1.90 9.34
N VAL A 171 21.81 -0.98 8.56
CA VAL A 171 23.10 -0.34 8.91
C VAL A 171 22.98 0.49 10.20
N MET A 172 21.92 1.26 10.34
CA MET A 172 21.67 2.06 11.55
C MET A 172 21.45 1.16 12.77
N ALA A 173 20.70 0.07 12.62
CA ALA A 173 20.43 -0.86 13.70
C ALA A 173 21.73 -1.52 14.22
N GLU A 174 22.60 -1.95 13.32
CA GLU A 174 23.91 -2.52 13.71
C GLU A 174 24.85 -1.49 14.36
N SER A 175 24.80 -0.22 13.92
CA SER A 175 25.74 0.80 14.39
C SER A 175 25.31 1.50 15.68
N PHE A 176 24.00 1.71 15.87
CA PHE A 176 23.43 2.54 16.94
C PHE A 176 22.35 1.83 17.77
N GLY A 177 22.13 0.53 17.51
CA GLY A 177 21.07 -0.26 18.11
C GLY A 177 19.71 -0.08 17.40
N TRP A 178 18.86 -1.09 17.55
CA TRP A 178 17.61 -1.21 16.81
C TRP A 178 16.58 -0.08 17.05
N ARG A 179 16.66 0.61 18.20
CA ARG A 179 15.77 1.74 18.50
C ARG A 179 16.10 2.99 17.69
N ALA A 180 17.36 3.20 17.35
CA ALA A 180 17.82 4.42 16.66
C ALA A 180 17.14 4.64 15.29
N PRO A 181 17.06 3.66 14.37
CA PRO A 181 16.37 3.84 13.10
C PRO A 181 14.88 4.14 13.28
N VAL A 182 14.20 3.51 14.24
CA VAL A 182 12.77 3.74 14.47
C VAL A 182 12.51 5.12 15.09
N LEU A 183 13.37 5.55 16.02
CA LEU A 183 13.32 6.90 16.59
C LEU A 183 13.59 7.97 15.52
N THR A 184 14.53 7.71 14.60
CA THR A 184 14.78 8.60 13.46
C THR A 184 13.54 8.71 12.58
N CYS A 185 12.83 7.60 12.32
CA CYS A 185 11.54 7.64 11.64
C CYS A 185 10.51 8.49 12.39
N ALA A 186 10.43 8.38 13.73
CA ALA A 186 9.51 9.20 14.52
C ALA A 186 9.81 10.70 14.38
N ILE A 187 11.08 11.10 14.54
CA ILE A 187 11.52 12.49 14.41
C ILE A 187 11.24 13.02 12.99
N ALA A 188 11.62 12.26 11.97
CA ALA A 188 11.36 12.61 10.57
C ALA A 188 9.86 12.78 10.30
N GLY A 189 9.01 11.91 10.86
CA GLY A 189 7.57 11.96 10.74
C GLY A 189 6.96 13.23 11.35
N PHE A 190 7.41 13.66 12.52
CA PHE A 190 6.99 14.94 13.09
C PHE A 190 7.43 16.12 12.24
N GLY A 191 8.68 16.09 11.70
CA GLY A 191 9.17 17.09 10.76
C GLY A 191 8.32 17.17 9.49
N ILE A 192 7.96 16.01 8.92
CA ILE A 192 7.07 15.90 7.75
C ILE A 192 5.67 16.44 8.10
N ALA A 193 5.13 16.12 9.27
CA ALA A 193 3.83 16.63 9.70
C ALA A 193 3.80 18.17 9.77
N ILE A 194 4.84 18.78 10.33
CA ILE A 194 5.01 20.24 10.36
C ILE A 194 5.11 20.81 8.94
N MET A 195 5.91 20.21 8.09
CA MET A 195 6.07 20.61 6.71
C MET A 195 4.75 20.53 5.93
N LEU A 196 4.00 19.43 6.09
CA LEU A 196 2.67 19.28 5.50
C LEU A 196 1.69 20.34 6.00
N TRP A 197 1.71 20.64 7.29
CA TRP A 197 0.84 21.66 7.89
C TRP A 197 1.15 23.05 7.35
N LEU A 198 2.42 23.38 7.15
CA LEU A 198 2.85 24.69 6.68
C LEU A 198 2.66 24.85 5.16
N LEU A 199 2.98 23.84 4.38
CA LEU A 199 3.10 23.96 2.92
C LEU A 199 1.85 23.49 2.16
N LEU A 200 1.06 22.52 2.70
CA LEU A 200 -0.14 22.11 1.98
C LEU A 200 -1.21 23.20 1.99
N PRO A 201 -1.89 23.40 0.87
CA PRO A 201 -2.95 24.41 0.77
C PRO A 201 -4.19 23.97 1.55
N ARG A 202 -4.97 24.95 1.99
CA ARG A 202 -6.34 24.70 2.43
C ARG A 202 -7.22 24.36 1.21
N ARG A 203 -8.37 23.77 1.47
CA ARG A 203 -9.36 23.50 0.42
C ARG A 203 -9.83 24.83 -0.20
N PRO A 204 -9.63 25.08 -1.50
CA PRO A 204 -9.98 26.35 -2.11
C PRO A 204 -11.50 26.47 -2.31
N SER A 205 -12.03 27.70 -2.19
CA SER A 205 -13.46 28.00 -2.37
C SER A 205 -13.95 27.63 -3.77
N TRP A 206 -13.18 27.95 -4.79
CA TRP A 206 -13.51 27.61 -6.17
C TRP A 206 -13.72 26.11 -6.41
N PHE A 207 -12.99 25.25 -5.67
CA PHE A 207 -13.16 23.80 -5.81
C PHE A 207 -14.48 23.32 -5.18
N ILE A 208 -14.88 23.92 -4.04
CA ILE A 208 -16.16 23.62 -3.40
C ILE A 208 -17.33 24.03 -4.32
N GLU A 209 -17.20 25.18 -4.96
CA GLU A 209 -18.23 25.68 -5.88
C GLU A 209 -18.34 24.77 -7.11
N LEU A 210 -17.23 24.33 -7.70
CA LEU A 210 -17.24 23.35 -8.80
C LEU A 210 -17.89 22.02 -8.39
N MET A 211 -17.60 21.52 -7.18
CA MET A 211 -18.24 20.28 -6.68
C MET A 211 -19.75 20.44 -6.55
N ARG A 212 -20.22 21.63 -6.12
CA ARG A 212 -21.64 21.92 -5.99
C ARG A 212 -22.32 22.08 -7.35
N GLU A 213 -21.65 22.69 -8.33
CA GLU A 213 -22.13 22.75 -9.73
C GLU A 213 -22.32 21.35 -10.32
N ASP A 214 -21.42 20.40 -9.99
CA ASP A 214 -21.52 18.98 -10.38
C ASP A 214 -22.56 18.19 -9.55
N GLY A 215 -23.34 18.85 -8.70
CA GLY A 215 -24.39 18.26 -7.88
C GLY A 215 -23.88 17.54 -6.62
N TYR A 216 -22.60 17.69 -6.28
CA TYR A 216 -22.00 17.10 -5.08
C TYR A 216 -21.80 18.13 -3.97
N ASN A 217 -22.48 17.91 -2.83
CA ASN A 217 -22.27 18.73 -1.65
C ASN A 217 -21.42 17.99 -0.61
N PRO A 218 -20.16 18.41 -0.38
CA PRO A 218 -19.26 17.75 0.56
C PRO A 218 -19.72 17.88 2.03
N ASP A 219 -20.63 18.79 2.34
CA ASP A 219 -21.10 19.03 3.71
C ASP A 219 -22.30 18.15 4.08
N LEU A 220 -22.98 17.52 3.08
CA LEU A 220 -24.10 16.61 3.33
C LEU A 220 -23.61 15.22 3.76
N PRO A 221 -24.32 14.55 4.69
CA PRO A 221 -23.97 13.20 5.08
C PRO A 221 -24.15 12.22 3.91
N VAL A 222 -23.10 11.46 3.58
CA VAL A 222 -23.20 10.35 2.61
C VAL A 222 -23.39 9.05 3.40
N PRO A 223 -24.35 8.23 3.04
CA PRO A 223 -24.58 6.94 3.68
C PRO A 223 -23.49 5.92 3.24
N ILE A 224 -22.28 6.07 3.81
CA ILE A 224 -21.10 5.24 3.45
C ILE A 224 -21.44 3.76 3.61
N LEU A 225 -22.06 3.37 4.72
CA LEU A 225 -22.37 1.97 5.00
C LEU A 225 -23.31 1.35 3.96
N THR A 226 -24.37 2.05 3.58
CA THR A 226 -25.31 1.57 2.54
C THR A 226 -24.64 1.49 1.17
N THR A 227 -23.76 2.42 0.85
CA THR A 227 -22.97 2.40 -0.38
C THR A 227 -22.03 1.19 -0.40
N ILE A 228 -21.30 0.92 0.70
CA ILE A 228 -20.44 -0.25 0.83
C ILE A 228 -21.26 -1.54 0.71
N MET A 229 -22.41 -1.64 1.40
CA MET A 229 -23.29 -2.82 1.32
C MET A 229 -23.81 -3.08 -0.10
N ASN A 230 -24.10 -2.04 -0.86
CA ASN A 230 -24.54 -2.18 -2.26
C ASN A 230 -23.38 -2.62 -3.17
N ILE A 231 -22.17 -2.09 -2.96
CA ILE A 231 -20.97 -2.47 -3.69
C ILE A 231 -20.58 -3.91 -3.35
N ALA A 232 -20.72 -4.32 -2.10
CA ALA A 232 -20.41 -5.68 -1.63
C ALA A 232 -21.32 -6.76 -2.23
N LYS A 233 -22.42 -6.40 -2.89
CA LYS A 233 -23.26 -7.35 -3.65
C LYS A 233 -22.67 -7.72 -5.02
N ASP A 234 -21.67 -6.96 -5.50
CA ASP A 234 -21.05 -7.18 -6.81
C ASP A 234 -20.06 -8.36 -6.75
N ARG A 235 -20.50 -9.52 -7.24
CA ARG A 235 -19.67 -10.74 -7.28
C ARG A 235 -18.36 -10.56 -8.03
N GLN A 236 -18.37 -9.81 -9.13
CA GLN A 236 -17.17 -9.59 -9.94
C GLN A 236 -16.13 -8.78 -9.16
N LEU A 237 -16.59 -7.82 -8.35
CA LEU A 237 -15.72 -7.01 -7.51
C LEU A 237 -15.01 -7.86 -6.44
N TRP A 238 -15.71 -8.82 -5.82
CA TRP A 238 -15.10 -9.77 -4.88
C TRP A 238 -14.04 -10.66 -5.56
N LEU A 239 -14.33 -11.17 -6.77
CA LEU A 239 -13.37 -11.98 -7.50
C LEU A 239 -12.08 -11.19 -7.81
N ILE A 240 -12.21 -9.93 -8.25
CA ILE A 240 -11.05 -9.04 -8.48
C ILE A 240 -10.33 -8.76 -7.15
N ALA A 241 -11.05 -8.44 -6.08
CA ALA A 241 -10.47 -8.07 -4.80
C ALA A 241 -9.70 -9.24 -4.15
N LEU A 242 -10.30 -10.43 -4.08
CA LEU A 242 -9.67 -11.61 -3.48
C LEU A 242 -8.48 -12.12 -4.29
N SER A 243 -8.58 -12.13 -5.63
CA SER A 243 -7.43 -12.49 -6.48
C SER A 243 -6.29 -11.47 -6.33
N SER A 244 -6.63 -10.18 -6.25
CA SER A 244 -5.66 -9.11 -6.01
C SER A 244 -5.00 -9.22 -4.64
N ALA A 245 -5.76 -9.58 -3.60
CA ALA A 245 -5.23 -9.82 -2.27
C ALA A 245 -4.20 -10.96 -2.27
N GLY A 246 -4.48 -12.08 -2.95
CA GLY A 246 -3.54 -13.18 -3.11
C GLY A 246 -2.26 -12.77 -3.85
N LEU A 247 -2.39 -11.97 -4.92
CA LEU A 247 -1.23 -11.49 -5.69
C LEU A 247 -0.38 -10.46 -4.92
N TYR A 248 -0.95 -9.74 -3.92
CA TYR A 248 -0.24 -8.77 -3.10
C TYR A 248 0.51 -9.39 -1.91
N LEU A 249 0.23 -10.66 -1.55
CA LEU A 249 0.85 -11.32 -0.40
C LEU A 249 2.39 -11.30 -0.39
N PRO A 250 3.10 -11.52 -1.52
CA PRO A 250 4.55 -11.44 -1.51
C PRO A 250 5.09 -10.09 -1.04
N ILE A 251 4.41 -8.99 -1.40
CA ILE A 251 4.81 -7.66 -0.93
C ILE A 251 4.55 -7.51 0.57
N SER A 252 3.33 -7.83 1.01
CA SER A 252 2.90 -7.57 2.38
C SER A 252 3.46 -8.56 3.41
N VAL A 253 3.78 -9.77 3.01
CA VAL A 253 4.32 -10.80 3.93
C VAL A 253 5.83 -10.90 3.80
N ILE A 254 6.35 -11.08 2.58
CA ILE A 254 7.80 -11.23 2.37
C ILE A 254 8.48 -9.86 2.39
N GLY A 255 8.02 -8.91 1.56
CA GLY A 255 8.64 -7.59 1.45
C GLY A 255 8.58 -6.78 2.74
N ASP A 256 7.42 -6.74 3.40
CA ASP A 256 7.19 -5.85 4.56
C ASP A 256 7.67 -6.43 5.90
N LEU A 257 7.67 -7.76 6.10
CA LEU A 257 7.83 -8.30 7.45
C LEU A 257 8.76 -9.51 7.58
N TRP A 258 8.57 -10.56 6.76
CA TRP A 258 9.18 -11.85 7.02
C TRP A 258 10.38 -12.17 6.11
N GLY A 259 10.58 -11.44 5.01
CA GLY A 259 11.57 -11.78 3.97
C GLY A 259 13.01 -11.73 4.46
N ASP A 260 13.38 -10.76 5.27
CA ASP A 260 14.74 -10.64 5.81
C ASP A 260 15.07 -11.82 6.72
N ALA A 261 14.15 -12.22 7.60
CA ALA A 261 14.30 -13.38 8.46
C ALA A 261 14.43 -14.67 7.64
N PHE A 262 13.55 -14.86 6.64
CA PHE A 262 13.60 -16.00 5.72
C PHE A 262 14.97 -16.14 5.05
N LEU A 263 15.50 -15.04 4.49
CA LEU A 263 16.78 -15.06 3.78
C LEU A 263 17.98 -15.29 4.70
N GLN A 264 17.93 -14.79 5.93
CA GLN A 264 18.97 -15.09 6.93
C GLN A 264 19.03 -16.58 7.26
N ILE A 265 17.86 -17.22 7.36
CA ILE A 265 17.75 -18.65 7.72
C ILE A 265 18.11 -19.54 6.54
N GLU A 266 17.43 -19.35 5.40
CA GLU A 266 17.54 -20.26 4.25
C GLU A 266 18.85 -20.07 3.48
N SER A 267 19.31 -18.82 3.35
CA SER A 267 20.49 -18.50 2.54
C SER A 267 21.72 -18.13 3.36
N GLY A 268 21.64 -18.09 4.70
CA GLY A 268 22.74 -17.71 5.58
C GLY A 268 23.24 -16.27 5.38
N LEU A 269 22.41 -15.39 4.82
CA LEU A 269 22.76 -14.00 4.57
C LEU A 269 22.87 -13.22 5.88
N SER A 270 23.79 -12.25 5.92
CA SER A 270 23.78 -11.23 6.96
C SER A 270 22.51 -10.39 6.89
N ILE A 271 22.16 -9.69 7.96
CA ILE A 271 21.00 -8.80 7.99
C ILE A 271 21.05 -7.76 6.84
N LYS A 272 22.21 -7.20 6.55
CA LYS A 272 22.41 -6.27 5.42
C LYS A 272 22.18 -6.94 4.07
N GLY A 273 22.70 -8.17 3.91
CA GLY A 273 22.54 -8.93 2.67
C GLY A 273 21.08 -9.31 2.44
N ALA A 274 20.37 -9.74 3.47
CA ALA A 274 18.95 -10.07 3.41
C ALA A 274 18.11 -8.83 3.07
N SER A 275 18.34 -7.71 3.75
CA SER A 275 17.63 -6.45 3.49
C SER A 275 17.87 -5.92 2.07
N LEU A 276 19.10 -6.06 1.55
CA LEU A 276 19.41 -5.69 0.17
C LEU A 276 18.68 -6.61 -0.83
N ALA A 277 18.62 -7.90 -0.55
CA ALA A 277 17.91 -8.86 -1.39
C ALA A 277 16.38 -8.61 -1.38
N THR A 278 15.80 -8.33 -0.21
CA THR A 278 14.38 -7.99 -0.07
C THR A 278 14.03 -6.69 -0.81
N THR A 279 14.95 -5.74 -0.91
CA THR A 279 14.80 -4.53 -1.73
C THR A 279 14.44 -4.85 -3.18
N CYS A 280 14.98 -5.94 -3.75
CA CYS A 280 14.68 -6.36 -5.13
C CYS A 280 13.20 -6.67 -5.36
N VAL A 281 12.47 -7.12 -4.34
CA VAL A 281 11.02 -7.36 -4.42
C VAL A 281 10.28 -6.05 -4.70
N PHE A 282 10.62 -4.97 -3.99
CA PHE A 282 9.98 -3.66 -4.17
C PHE A 282 10.34 -3.01 -5.50
N ILE A 283 11.61 -3.11 -5.92
CA ILE A 283 12.04 -2.62 -7.24
C ILE A 283 11.30 -3.37 -8.35
N GLY A 284 11.25 -4.71 -8.25
CA GLY A 284 10.48 -5.54 -9.18
C GLY A 284 9.02 -5.12 -9.24
N PHE A 285 8.37 -4.92 -8.08
CA PHE A 285 6.98 -4.49 -7.99
C PHE A 285 6.72 -3.15 -8.70
N ALA A 286 7.59 -2.17 -8.51
CA ALA A 286 7.48 -0.88 -9.18
C ALA A 286 7.59 -1.01 -10.70
N VAL A 287 8.61 -1.72 -11.18
CA VAL A 287 8.85 -1.92 -12.62
C VAL A 287 7.73 -2.74 -13.25
N GLY A 288 7.27 -3.81 -12.56
CA GLY A 288 6.17 -4.65 -13.01
C GLY A 288 4.85 -3.91 -13.11
N GLY A 289 4.51 -3.09 -12.11
CA GLY A 289 3.27 -2.30 -12.11
C GLY A 289 3.17 -1.37 -13.32
N VAL A 290 4.25 -0.66 -13.64
CA VAL A 290 4.33 0.21 -14.84
C VAL A 290 4.33 -0.63 -16.12
N GLY A 291 5.15 -1.68 -16.16
CA GLY A 291 5.32 -2.52 -17.36
C GLY A 291 4.04 -3.24 -17.77
N PHE A 292 3.34 -3.87 -16.81
CA PHE A 292 2.08 -4.56 -17.08
C PHE A 292 0.94 -3.60 -17.39
N GLY A 293 0.90 -2.42 -16.77
CA GLY A 293 -0.04 -1.37 -17.13
C GLY A 293 0.09 -0.98 -18.60
N TYR A 294 1.31 -0.63 -19.03
CA TYR A 294 1.60 -0.30 -20.43
C TYR A 294 1.29 -1.43 -21.41
N LEU A 295 1.65 -2.67 -21.04
CA LEU A 295 1.40 -3.83 -21.88
C LEU A 295 -0.10 -4.13 -22.03
N ALA A 296 -0.88 -3.96 -20.94
CA ALA A 296 -2.32 -4.15 -20.95
C ALA A 296 -3.03 -3.13 -21.85
N ASP A 297 -2.59 -1.87 -21.83
CA ASP A 297 -3.14 -0.84 -22.71
C ASP A 297 -2.86 -1.13 -24.20
N ARG A 298 -1.65 -1.66 -24.50
CA ARG A 298 -1.31 -2.05 -25.89
C ARG A 298 -2.07 -3.27 -26.38
N LEU A 299 -2.26 -4.28 -25.54
CA LEU A 299 -2.91 -5.54 -25.92
C LEU A 299 -4.44 -5.43 -25.88
N GLY A 300 -5.01 -4.44 -25.18
CA GLY A 300 -6.45 -4.31 -24.98
C GLY A 300 -7.07 -5.48 -24.20
N ARG A 301 -6.25 -6.36 -23.61
CA ARG A 301 -6.67 -7.55 -22.85
C ARG A 301 -5.99 -7.54 -21.48
N ARG A 302 -6.77 -7.32 -20.45
CA ARG A 302 -6.26 -7.15 -19.09
C ARG A 302 -6.21 -8.45 -18.32
N LYS A 303 -7.26 -9.28 -18.41
CA LYS A 303 -7.37 -10.55 -17.69
C LYS A 303 -6.23 -11.50 -17.98
N ILE A 304 -5.84 -11.66 -19.26
CA ILE A 304 -4.81 -12.64 -19.65
C ILE A 304 -3.45 -12.30 -19.03
N LEU A 305 -3.10 -11.00 -18.99
CA LEU A 305 -1.87 -10.53 -18.36
C LEU A 305 -1.94 -10.70 -16.85
N TYR A 306 -3.08 -10.33 -16.25
CA TYR A 306 -3.32 -10.47 -14.83
C TYR A 306 -3.22 -11.93 -14.36
N LEU A 307 -3.83 -12.85 -15.10
CA LEU A 307 -3.73 -14.29 -14.85
C LEU A 307 -2.30 -14.80 -15.02
N GLY A 308 -1.59 -14.38 -16.07
CA GLY A 308 -0.19 -14.72 -16.28
C GLY A 308 0.69 -14.25 -15.12
N CYS A 309 0.48 -13.04 -14.60
CA CYS A 309 1.14 -12.52 -13.42
C CYS A 309 0.85 -13.37 -12.17
N ALA A 310 -0.41 -13.74 -11.94
CA ALA A 310 -0.81 -14.54 -10.78
C ALA A 310 -0.17 -15.95 -10.81
N ILE A 311 -0.19 -16.62 -11.98
CA ILE A 311 0.44 -17.93 -12.16
C ILE A 311 1.96 -17.83 -11.96
N ALA A 312 2.62 -16.87 -12.62
CA ALA A 312 4.06 -16.70 -12.53
C ALA A 312 4.51 -16.36 -11.10
N SER A 313 3.82 -15.43 -10.41
CA SER A 313 4.11 -15.12 -9.01
C SER A 313 3.98 -16.34 -8.10
N THR A 314 2.93 -17.15 -8.28
CA THR A 314 2.72 -18.34 -7.47
C THR A 314 3.81 -19.39 -7.71
N ILE A 315 4.21 -19.61 -8.96
CA ILE A 315 5.31 -20.54 -9.30
C ILE A 315 6.62 -20.04 -8.71
N ILE A 316 6.97 -18.75 -8.90
CA ILE A 316 8.22 -18.18 -8.38
C ILE A 316 8.25 -18.23 -6.86
N ALA A 317 7.15 -17.87 -6.18
CA ALA A 317 7.05 -17.97 -4.73
C ALA A 317 7.23 -19.42 -4.25
N SER A 318 6.62 -20.39 -4.94
CA SER A 318 6.78 -21.81 -4.61
C SER A 318 8.24 -22.27 -4.79
N LEU A 319 8.92 -21.84 -5.84
CA LEU A 319 10.33 -22.15 -6.06
C LEU A 319 11.20 -21.57 -4.94
N ILE A 320 11.03 -20.29 -4.60
CA ILE A 320 11.80 -19.63 -3.53
C ILE A 320 11.60 -20.36 -2.19
N MET A 321 10.37 -20.77 -1.88
CA MET A 321 10.01 -21.34 -0.58
C MET A 321 10.34 -22.82 -0.40
N PHE A 322 10.35 -23.60 -1.49
CA PHE A 322 10.43 -25.07 -1.39
C PHE A 322 11.65 -25.67 -2.09
N ALA A 323 12.37 -24.91 -2.90
CA ALA A 323 13.48 -25.44 -3.69
C ALA A 323 14.81 -24.92 -3.17
N SER A 324 15.27 -25.18 -1.99
CA SER A 324 16.60 -24.79 -1.42
C SER A 324 17.63 -24.32 -2.48
N ILE A 325 17.40 -23.12 -3.02
CA ILE A 325 18.05 -22.66 -4.25
C ILE A 325 19.48 -22.17 -3.95
N GLN A 326 20.43 -22.77 -4.61
CA GLN A 326 21.83 -22.32 -4.61
C GLN A 326 22.30 -22.07 -6.06
N PRO A 327 23.09 -21.06 -6.34
CA PRO A 327 23.69 -20.12 -5.42
C PRO A 327 22.73 -18.97 -5.02
N THR A 328 23.01 -18.31 -3.90
CA THR A 328 22.18 -17.26 -3.29
C THR A 328 21.81 -16.10 -4.25
N TRP A 329 22.71 -15.73 -5.19
CA TRP A 329 22.41 -14.68 -6.15
C TRP A 329 21.18 -15.01 -7.04
N PHE A 330 20.93 -16.29 -7.27
CA PHE A 330 19.77 -16.71 -8.05
C PHE A 330 18.47 -16.50 -7.28
N THR A 331 18.48 -16.73 -5.96
CA THR A 331 17.36 -16.38 -5.07
C THR A 331 17.06 -14.88 -5.12
N VAL A 332 18.06 -14.02 -5.17
CA VAL A 332 17.88 -12.56 -5.30
C VAL A 332 17.22 -12.18 -6.62
N ILE A 333 17.61 -12.82 -7.72
CA ILE A 333 16.95 -12.64 -9.03
C ILE A 333 15.49 -13.07 -8.96
N LEU A 334 15.21 -14.24 -8.36
CA LEU A 334 13.84 -14.74 -8.21
C LEU A 334 12.97 -13.81 -7.36
N LEU A 335 13.54 -13.19 -6.31
CA LEU A 335 12.84 -12.17 -5.51
C LEU A 335 12.49 -10.95 -6.36
N GLY A 336 13.41 -10.47 -7.19
CA GLY A 336 13.13 -9.38 -8.14
C GLY A 336 12.05 -9.77 -9.16
N MET A 337 12.08 -10.99 -9.69
CA MET A 337 11.06 -11.53 -10.59
C MET A 337 9.71 -11.72 -9.89
N LEU A 338 9.71 -12.17 -8.63
CA LEU A 338 8.51 -12.26 -7.81
C LEU A 338 7.86 -10.89 -7.66
N GLY A 339 8.66 -9.88 -7.29
CA GLY A 339 8.19 -8.50 -7.23
C GLY A 339 7.63 -8.03 -8.57
N PHE A 340 8.37 -8.26 -9.67
CA PHE A 340 7.95 -7.86 -11.01
C PHE A 340 6.59 -8.45 -11.39
N THR A 341 6.41 -9.76 -11.25
CA THR A 341 5.14 -10.42 -11.56
C THR A 341 4.00 -9.99 -10.61
N THR A 342 4.31 -9.78 -9.33
CA THR A 342 3.37 -9.24 -8.35
C THR A 342 2.91 -7.82 -8.70
N GLY A 343 3.75 -7.02 -9.38
CA GLY A 343 3.38 -5.70 -9.92
C GLY A 343 2.16 -5.72 -10.83
N GLY A 344 1.85 -6.87 -11.46
CA GLY A 344 0.60 -7.08 -12.20
C GLY A 344 -0.67 -6.87 -11.36
N GLN A 345 -0.56 -6.80 -10.04
CA GLN A 345 -1.64 -6.44 -9.12
C GLN A 345 -2.28 -5.08 -9.47
N ALA A 346 -1.51 -4.15 -10.04
CA ALA A 346 -2.03 -2.86 -10.52
C ALA A 346 -3.18 -3.02 -11.53
N LEU A 347 -3.18 -4.10 -12.32
CA LEU A 347 -4.26 -4.38 -13.29
C LEU A 347 -5.61 -4.59 -12.62
N SER A 348 -5.65 -5.09 -11.38
CA SER A 348 -6.90 -5.28 -10.63
C SER A 348 -7.63 -3.95 -10.40
N PHE A 349 -6.91 -2.87 -10.11
CA PHE A 349 -7.50 -1.54 -9.97
C PHE A 349 -8.01 -0.99 -11.29
N VAL A 350 -7.28 -1.24 -12.38
CA VAL A 350 -7.70 -0.84 -13.73
C VAL A 350 -8.97 -1.59 -14.11
N MET A 351 -9.01 -2.91 -13.92
CA MET A 351 -10.21 -3.75 -14.18
C MET A 351 -11.41 -3.31 -13.33
N THR A 352 -11.16 -2.91 -12.08
CA THR A 352 -12.20 -2.36 -11.20
C THR A 352 -12.74 -1.04 -11.75
N ALA A 353 -11.86 -0.14 -12.19
CA ALA A 353 -12.23 1.15 -12.75
C ALA A 353 -13.06 1.01 -14.04
N ASP A 354 -12.74 0.04 -14.90
CA ASP A 354 -13.50 -0.26 -16.13
C ASP A 354 -14.90 -0.79 -15.86
N ASN A 355 -15.05 -1.60 -14.79
CA ASN A 355 -16.34 -2.17 -14.39
C ASN A 355 -17.19 -1.22 -13.52
N ALA A 356 -16.68 -0.01 -13.24
CA ALA A 356 -17.33 0.94 -12.37
C ALA A 356 -18.02 2.07 -13.15
N ALA A 357 -19.24 2.45 -12.74
CA ALA A 357 -19.83 3.70 -13.18
C ALA A 357 -19.06 4.90 -12.59
N ARG A 358 -19.06 6.04 -13.26
CA ARG A 358 -18.28 7.23 -12.82
C ARG A 358 -18.55 7.61 -11.37
N HIS A 359 -19.81 7.59 -10.94
CA HIS A 359 -20.24 8.01 -9.60
C HIS A 359 -19.82 7.08 -8.46
N ASN A 360 -19.50 5.80 -8.72
CA ASN A 360 -19.13 4.83 -7.68
C ASN A 360 -17.71 4.25 -7.86
N ARG A 361 -16.96 4.73 -8.87
CA ARG A 361 -15.62 4.23 -9.20
C ARG A 361 -14.66 4.32 -8.02
N GLY A 362 -14.60 5.48 -7.35
CA GLY A 362 -13.71 5.68 -6.21
C GLY A 362 -14.02 4.73 -5.04
N MET A 363 -15.30 4.52 -4.74
CA MET A 363 -15.72 3.61 -3.66
C MET A 363 -15.43 2.15 -4.01
N LYS A 364 -15.60 1.73 -5.27
CA LYS A 364 -15.23 0.37 -5.71
C LYS A 364 -13.73 0.13 -5.63
N LEU A 365 -12.91 1.11 -6.00
CA LEU A 365 -11.45 1.05 -5.86
C LEU A 365 -11.05 0.95 -4.38
N ALA A 366 -11.66 1.76 -3.52
CA ALA A 366 -11.42 1.71 -2.08
C ALA A 366 -11.84 0.36 -1.48
N PHE A 367 -12.95 -0.22 -1.93
CA PHE A 367 -13.39 -1.56 -1.50
C PHE A 367 -12.40 -2.66 -1.93
N VAL A 368 -11.91 -2.64 -3.17
CA VAL A 368 -10.89 -3.60 -3.61
C VAL A 368 -9.63 -3.47 -2.76
N ASN A 369 -9.15 -2.25 -2.54
CA ASN A 369 -7.97 -2.04 -1.73
C ASN A 369 -8.19 -2.41 -0.25
N PHE A 370 -9.37 -2.18 0.30
CA PHE A 370 -9.77 -2.66 1.64
C PHE A 370 -9.58 -4.18 1.75
N VAL A 371 -10.11 -4.96 0.80
CA VAL A 371 -10.00 -6.43 0.81
C VAL A 371 -8.54 -6.86 0.63
N VAL A 372 -7.79 -6.21 -0.25
CA VAL A 372 -6.36 -6.47 -0.46
C VAL A 372 -5.58 -6.28 0.84
N MET A 373 -5.83 -5.20 1.57
CA MET A 373 -5.12 -4.89 2.82
C MET A 373 -5.66 -5.68 4.03
N LEU A 374 -6.81 -6.31 3.92
CA LEU A 374 -7.35 -7.16 4.98
C LEU A 374 -6.66 -8.53 5.04
N LEU A 375 -6.22 -9.07 3.91
CA LEU A 375 -5.58 -10.41 3.87
C LEU A 375 -4.27 -10.48 4.68
N PRO A 376 -3.37 -9.48 4.66
CA PRO A 376 -2.18 -9.45 5.52
C PRO A 376 -2.48 -9.47 7.02
N VAL A 377 -3.66 -8.98 7.47
CA VAL A 377 -4.09 -9.04 8.88
C VAL A 377 -4.12 -10.48 9.38
N VAL A 378 -4.47 -11.41 8.49
CA VAL A 378 -4.52 -12.84 8.80
C VAL A 378 -3.20 -13.53 8.40
N ALA A 379 -2.65 -13.21 7.24
CA ALA A 379 -1.49 -13.90 6.70
C ALA A 379 -0.22 -13.67 7.53
N GLN A 380 0.06 -12.44 7.96
CA GLN A 380 1.27 -12.13 8.73
C GLN A 380 1.35 -12.89 10.07
N PRO A 381 0.31 -12.86 10.94
CA PRO A 381 0.38 -13.63 12.19
C PRO A 381 0.34 -15.14 11.96
N SER A 382 -0.32 -15.61 10.90
CA SER A 382 -0.39 -17.04 10.62
C SER A 382 0.98 -17.67 10.33
N VAL A 383 1.91 -16.92 9.70
CA VAL A 383 3.29 -17.37 9.50
C VAL A 383 3.94 -17.63 10.87
N GLY A 384 3.85 -16.69 11.79
CA GLY A 384 4.44 -16.81 13.13
C GLY A 384 3.77 -17.91 13.99
N PHE A 385 2.44 -17.97 14.01
CA PHE A 385 1.74 -19.02 14.77
C PHE A 385 2.04 -20.43 14.26
N LEU A 386 2.20 -20.62 12.96
CA LEU A 386 2.60 -21.91 12.40
C LEU A 386 4.04 -22.26 12.77
N ALA A 387 4.92 -21.27 12.87
CA ALA A 387 6.28 -21.45 13.39
C ALA A 387 6.26 -21.87 14.86
N ASP A 388 5.50 -21.17 15.72
CA ASP A 388 5.36 -21.52 17.15
C ASP A 388 4.83 -22.94 17.35
N ILE A 389 3.79 -23.35 16.60
CA ILE A 389 3.24 -24.73 16.65
C ILE A 389 4.30 -25.73 16.19
N GLY A 390 5.09 -25.39 15.18
CA GLY A 390 6.17 -26.23 14.69
C GLY A 390 7.23 -26.46 15.76
N VAL A 391 7.68 -25.42 16.45
CA VAL A 391 8.63 -25.51 17.58
C VAL A 391 8.09 -26.42 18.67
N ALA A 392 6.84 -26.20 19.11
CA ALA A 392 6.20 -27.01 20.16
C ALA A 392 6.13 -28.51 19.81
N ARG A 393 5.99 -28.85 18.52
CA ARG A 393 5.87 -30.26 18.08
C ARG A 393 7.20 -30.94 17.82
N THR A 394 8.21 -30.21 17.34
CA THR A 394 9.44 -30.83 16.84
C THR A 394 10.66 -30.51 17.66
N GLY A 395 10.58 -29.46 18.50
CA GLY A 395 11.74 -28.94 19.25
C GLY A 395 12.81 -28.25 18.37
N LEU A 396 12.58 -28.14 17.05
CA LEU A 396 13.49 -27.44 16.15
C LEU A 396 13.35 -25.93 16.33
N PRO A 397 14.43 -25.16 16.08
CA PRO A 397 14.39 -23.69 16.20
C PRO A 397 13.24 -23.05 15.41
N SER A 398 12.67 -21.95 15.92
CA SER A 398 11.57 -21.18 15.29
C SER A 398 11.89 -20.83 13.85
N ALA A 399 13.13 -20.47 13.60
CA ALA A 399 13.66 -20.16 12.31
C ALA A 399 13.34 -21.22 11.23
N VAL A 400 13.58 -22.50 11.52
CA VAL A 400 13.29 -23.62 10.59
C VAL A 400 11.78 -23.83 10.43
N GLN A 401 11.01 -23.49 11.47
CA GLN A 401 9.55 -23.68 11.46
C GLN A 401 8.80 -22.57 10.72
N GLU A 402 9.40 -21.39 10.56
CA GLU A 402 8.84 -20.31 9.74
C GLU A 402 8.58 -20.75 8.29
N LEU A 403 9.41 -21.66 7.74
CA LEU A 403 9.21 -22.24 6.40
C LEU A 403 7.80 -22.86 6.23
N ARG A 404 7.24 -23.42 7.29
CA ARG A 404 5.86 -23.95 7.26
C ARG A 404 4.81 -22.85 7.15
N GLY A 405 5.08 -21.71 7.78
CA GLY A 405 4.24 -20.52 7.67
C GLY A 405 4.19 -19.97 6.26
N TYR A 406 5.32 -19.97 5.56
CA TYR A 406 5.38 -19.54 4.16
C TYR A 406 4.60 -20.45 3.21
N GLY A 407 4.49 -21.75 3.54
CA GLY A 407 3.61 -22.66 2.80
C GLY A 407 2.15 -22.20 2.77
N LEU A 408 1.66 -21.60 3.85
CA LEU A 408 0.32 -20.98 3.88
C LEU A 408 0.23 -19.79 2.92
N VAL A 409 1.27 -18.96 2.83
CA VAL A 409 1.31 -17.82 1.90
C VAL A 409 1.15 -18.32 0.46
N VAL A 410 1.93 -19.34 0.09
CA VAL A 410 1.83 -19.97 -1.24
C VAL A 410 0.44 -20.57 -1.47
N ALA A 411 -0.15 -21.25 -0.47
CA ALA A 411 -1.50 -21.78 -0.58
C ALA A 411 -2.56 -20.69 -0.83
N LEU A 412 -2.46 -19.56 -0.12
CA LEU A 412 -3.33 -18.41 -0.34
C LEU A 412 -3.12 -17.78 -1.72
N MET A 413 -1.88 -17.74 -2.23
CA MET A 413 -1.58 -17.31 -3.59
C MET A 413 -2.19 -18.24 -4.64
N ILE A 414 -2.15 -19.57 -4.42
CA ILE A 414 -2.81 -20.55 -5.29
C ILE A 414 -4.32 -20.28 -5.33
N VAL A 415 -4.94 -20.09 -4.17
CA VAL A 415 -6.38 -19.76 -4.10
C VAL A 415 -6.67 -18.46 -4.87
N GLY A 416 -5.89 -17.40 -4.67
CA GLY A 416 -6.00 -16.14 -5.41
C GLY A 416 -5.85 -16.35 -6.93
N THR A 417 -4.90 -17.15 -7.35
CA THR A 417 -4.67 -17.52 -8.76
C THR A 417 -5.87 -18.28 -9.35
N VAL A 418 -6.40 -19.26 -8.62
CA VAL A 418 -7.62 -19.99 -9.04
C VAL A 418 -8.81 -19.03 -9.18
N ILE A 419 -8.99 -18.11 -8.25
CA ILE A 419 -10.06 -17.10 -8.32
C ILE A 419 -9.90 -16.23 -9.59
N THR A 420 -8.66 -15.95 -10.03
CA THR A 420 -8.41 -15.13 -11.24
C THR A 420 -8.99 -15.75 -12.51
N PHE A 421 -9.12 -17.07 -12.61
CA PHE A 421 -9.77 -17.72 -13.76
C PHE A 421 -11.24 -17.30 -13.91
N PHE A 422 -11.92 -17.01 -12.81
CA PHE A 422 -13.33 -16.63 -12.78
C PHE A 422 -13.56 -15.12 -12.94
N VAL A 423 -12.50 -14.31 -12.92
CA VAL A 423 -12.58 -12.87 -13.22
C VAL A 423 -12.93 -12.71 -14.69
N ARG A 424 -13.85 -11.78 -15.01
CA ARG A 424 -14.23 -11.49 -16.40
C ARG A 424 -13.22 -10.53 -17.03
N GLU A 425 -13.02 -10.67 -18.36
CA GLU A 425 -12.22 -9.71 -19.12
C GLU A 425 -12.88 -8.33 -19.09
N THR A 426 -12.06 -7.29 -19.03
CA THR A 426 -12.50 -5.91 -19.10
C THR A 426 -11.77 -5.23 -20.25
N THR A 427 -12.52 -4.62 -21.13
CA THR A 427 -11.98 -3.79 -22.20
C THR A 427 -11.97 -2.32 -21.77
N PRO A 428 -10.99 -1.51 -22.23
CA PRO A 428 -11.07 -0.08 -22.04
C PRO A 428 -12.44 0.42 -22.54
N ARG A 429 -13.20 1.11 -21.71
CA ARG A 429 -14.38 1.82 -22.20
C ARG A 429 -13.87 2.91 -23.14
N GLU A 430 -14.12 2.77 -24.43
CA GLU A 430 -14.18 3.93 -25.28
C GLU A 430 -15.19 4.89 -24.62
N ASP A 431 -14.74 6.09 -24.29
CA ASP A 431 -15.61 7.16 -23.82
C ASP A 431 -16.60 7.39 -24.99
N LYS A 432 -17.76 6.72 -24.93
CA LYS A 432 -18.87 7.08 -25.79
C LYS A 432 -19.15 8.54 -25.49
N ALA A 433 -18.88 9.38 -26.47
CA ALA A 433 -19.25 10.78 -26.48
C ALA A 433 -20.67 10.94 -25.87
N PRO A 434 -20.95 11.98 -25.09
CA PRO A 434 -22.28 12.20 -24.57
C PRO A 434 -23.25 12.17 -25.77
N ILE A 435 -24.20 11.21 -25.72
CA ILE A 435 -25.32 11.21 -26.64
C ILE A 435 -26.00 12.55 -26.41
N ALA A 436 -25.87 13.44 -27.39
CA ALA A 436 -26.63 14.66 -27.44
C ALA A 436 -28.13 14.27 -27.50
N HIS A 437 -28.85 14.56 -26.43
CA HIS A 437 -30.30 14.70 -26.38
C HIS A 437 -30.64 15.94 -25.59
#